data_f651cbd56afa07cee26ba2ac1bcb71a4
#
_entry.id   f651cbd56afa07cee26ba2ac1bcb71a4
#
_cell.length_a   1.000
_cell.length_b   1.000
_cell.length_c   1.000
_cell.angle_alpha   90.00
_cell.angle_beta   90.00
_cell.angle_gamma   90.00
#
_symmetry.space_group_name_H-M   'P 1'
#
loop_
_entity.id
_entity.type
_entity.pdbx_description
1 polymer ?
#
loop_
_entity_poly.entity_id
_entity_poly.type
_entity_poly.pdbx_seq_one_letter_code
_entity_poly.pdbx_strand_id
1 'polypeptide(L)'
;MNGGVGAEAATLYPTFGGFAVPRSGEPEMEKHATIDAYIGALPEPLRETAEAARRVVHRRLEGATSAIKWSHPVWSLGTAPVCYLKAASEHVRLGFWRGASIDDPSGRLETSGQVTAHTKLRSVEDVDEELFADWLRQARELTLGG
;
A
#
# COMPACT_ATOMS: atom_id res chain seq x y z
N MET A 1 6.81 31.14 -0.33
CA MET A 1 7.13 30.14 -0.65
C MET A 1 6.97 29.45 -0.37
N ASN A 2 6.32 30.72 -0.75
CA ASN A 2 6.33 29.68 -0.91
C ASN A 2 6.01 29.17 -0.50
N GLY A 3 5.55 29.93 -0.18
CA GLY A 3 5.76 29.01 -0.19
C GLY A 3 5.48 28.56 0.09
N GLY A 4 5.15 29.25 0.23
CA GLY A 4 5.40 28.37 0.02
C GLY A 4 5.07 27.89 0.23
N VAL A 5 4.74 28.50 0.33
CA VAL A 5 4.92 27.59 -0.01
C VAL A 5 4.94 26.94 0.09
N GLY A 6 4.54 27.78 0.31
CA GLY A 6 4.91 26.98 -0.02
C GLY A 6 4.77 26.45 0.13
N ALA A 7 4.63 26.90 0.20
CA ALA A 7 4.89 26.16 -0.25
C ALA A 7 4.97 25.64 -0.09
N GLU A 8 4.98 25.85 -0.07
CA GLU A 8 5.33 25.17 -0.48
C GLU A 8 5.66 24.52 -0.45
N ALA A 9 5.38 25.24 -0.22
CA ALA A 9 5.83 24.55 -0.71
C ALA A 9 6.20 24.06 -0.77
N ALA A 10 6.30 24.35 -0.80
CA ALA A 10 6.80 23.73 -1.36
C ALA A 10 7.29 23.18 -1.20
N THR A 11 7.45 23.36 -1.22
CA THR A 11 8.07 22.59 -1.64
C THR A 11 8.61 22.15 -1.71
N LEU A 12 8.68 22.54 -1.62
CA LEU A 12 9.33 21.94 -2.22
C LEU A 12 9.98 21.72 -2.51
N TYR A 13 10.22 22.26 -2.58
CA TYR A 13 10.90 21.82 -3.29
C TYR A 13 11.40 22.36 -3.70
N PRO A 14 11.35 22.64 -3.86
CA PRO A 14 11.90 22.89 -4.46
C PRO A 14 11.74 23.31 -4.79
N THR A 15 11.14 24.11 -4.72
CA THR A 15 11.24 24.14 -5.32
C THR A 15 11.12 24.38 -5.61
N PHE A 16 11.02 25.21 -5.55
CA PHE A 16 11.08 25.12 -6.16
C PHE A 16 10.86 25.19 -6.02
N GLY A 17 10.91 25.93 -5.67
CA GLY A 17 10.76 25.86 -5.66
C GLY A 17 10.43 25.51 -5.47
N GLY A 18 10.08 25.61 -5.36
CA GLY A 18 9.84 24.96 -5.40
C GLY A 18 9.30 24.24 -5.66
N PHE A 19 9.17 24.31 -6.18
CA PHE A 19 8.59 23.35 -6.59
C PHE A 19 8.99 22.02 -6.97
N ALA A 20 8.32 21.36 -6.59
CA ALA A 20 8.93 20.07 -6.74
C ALA A 20 8.60 19.53 -8.09
N VAL A 21 9.63 19.07 -8.74
CA VAL A 21 9.44 18.56 -10.10
C VAL A 21 9.27 17.06 -10.00
N PRO A 22 8.19 16.48 -10.57
CA PRO A 22 8.03 15.03 -10.53
C PRO A 22 9.17 14.33 -11.25
N ARG A 23 9.62 13.26 -10.68
CA ARG A 23 10.64 12.48 -11.33
C ARG A 23 10.04 11.67 -12.45
N SER A 24 10.82 11.50 -13.47
CA SER A 24 10.41 10.77 -14.63
C SER A 24 10.02 9.35 -14.23
N GLY A 25 8.89 8.89 -14.69
CA GLY A 25 8.44 7.53 -14.47
C GLY A 25 7.75 7.28 -13.15
N GLU A 26 7.65 8.29 -12.31
CA GLU A 26 6.96 8.14 -11.04
C GLU A 26 5.82 9.11 -10.96
N PRO A 27 4.70 8.68 -10.38
CA PRO A 27 3.68 9.65 -10.04
C PRO A 27 4.27 10.62 -9.04
N GLU A 28 3.76 11.82 -9.03
CA GLU A 28 4.17 12.80 -8.05
C GLU A 28 3.95 12.20 -6.67
N MET A 29 4.99 12.20 -5.87
CA MET A 29 4.89 11.60 -4.55
C MET A 29 4.34 12.59 -3.57
N GLU A 30 3.15 13.04 -3.85
CA GLU A 30 2.43 13.83 -2.88
C GLU A 30 2.15 12.96 -1.69
N LYS A 31 2.33 13.55 -0.53
CA LYS A 31 2.09 12.81 0.68
C LYS A 31 0.63 12.95 1.02
N HIS A 32 -0.10 11.90 0.80
CA HIS A 32 -1.51 11.88 1.15
C HIS A 32 -1.63 11.65 2.64
N ALA A 33 -2.50 12.41 3.27
CA ALA A 33 -2.68 12.30 4.71
C ALA A 33 -3.52 11.09 5.10
N THR A 34 -4.34 10.60 4.18
CA THR A 34 -5.26 9.51 4.49
C THR A 34 -5.23 8.47 3.39
N ILE A 35 -5.67 7.27 3.75
CA ILE A 35 -5.80 6.19 2.77
C ILE A 35 -6.85 6.55 1.72
N ASP A 36 -7.94 7.21 2.13
CA ASP A 36 -8.94 7.65 1.18
C ASP A 36 -8.34 8.55 0.11
N ALA A 37 -7.51 9.52 0.53
CA ALA A 37 -6.88 10.43 -0.42
C ALA A 37 -5.89 9.70 -1.32
N TYR A 38 -5.13 8.77 -0.76
CA TYR A 38 -4.17 7.99 -1.54
C TYR A 38 -4.88 7.23 -2.65
N ILE A 39 -5.92 6.47 -2.27
CA ILE A 39 -6.63 5.64 -3.25
C ILE A 39 -7.39 6.51 -4.22
N GLY A 40 -8.01 7.60 -3.72
CA GLY A 40 -8.78 8.50 -4.57
C GLY A 40 -7.97 9.17 -5.65
N ALA A 41 -6.66 9.30 -5.46
CA ALA A 41 -5.79 9.93 -6.45
C ALA A 41 -5.33 8.97 -7.53
N LEU A 42 -5.61 7.67 -7.42
CA LEU A 42 -5.15 6.70 -8.39
C LEU A 42 -6.03 6.74 -9.65
N PRO A 43 -5.43 6.53 -10.81
CA PRO A 43 -6.23 6.39 -12.03
C PRO A 43 -6.91 5.03 -12.07
N GLU A 44 -7.97 4.93 -12.89
CA GLU A 44 -8.58 3.63 -13.10
C GLU A 44 -7.70 2.83 -14.06
N PRO A 45 -7.67 1.51 -13.93
CA PRO A 45 -8.44 0.68 -12.99
C PRO A 45 -7.79 0.50 -11.63
N LEU A 46 -6.71 1.23 -11.35
CA LEU A 46 -5.98 1.03 -10.10
C LEU A 46 -6.79 1.47 -8.89
N ARG A 47 -7.57 2.54 -9.06
CA ARG A 47 -8.38 3.05 -7.95
C ARG A 47 -9.41 2.02 -7.49
N GLU A 48 -10.19 1.46 -8.41
CA GLU A 48 -11.19 0.47 -8.01
C GLU A 48 -10.52 -0.81 -7.50
N THR A 49 -9.36 -1.15 -8.04
CA THR A 49 -8.61 -2.32 -7.59
C THR A 49 -8.13 -2.14 -6.17
N ALA A 50 -7.54 -0.99 -5.89
CA ALA A 50 -7.05 -0.68 -4.53
C ALA A 50 -8.21 -0.63 -3.54
N GLU A 51 -9.34 -0.07 -3.96
CA GLU A 51 -10.49 0.00 -3.08
C GLU A 51 -11.02 -1.39 -2.76
N ALA A 52 -11.06 -2.28 -3.74
CA ALA A 52 -11.51 -3.65 -3.51
C ALA A 52 -10.57 -4.37 -2.55
N ALA A 53 -9.27 -4.22 -2.73
CA ALA A 53 -8.28 -4.84 -1.84
C ALA A 53 -8.39 -4.28 -0.43
N ARG A 54 -8.58 -2.98 -0.31
CA ARG A 54 -8.73 -2.32 0.98
C ARG A 54 -9.92 -2.89 1.75
N ARG A 55 -11.02 -3.13 1.06
CA ARG A 55 -12.21 -3.70 1.71
C ARG A 55 -11.95 -5.09 2.25
N VAL A 56 -11.21 -5.89 1.50
CA VAL A 56 -10.85 -7.23 1.98
C VAL A 56 -10.01 -7.14 3.25
N VAL A 57 -8.98 -6.29 3.22
CA VAL A 57 -8.12 -6.15 4.40
C VAL A 57 -8.94 -5.66 5.59
N HIS A 58 -9.81 -4.69 5.36
CA HIS A 58 -10.63 -4.15 6.43
C HIS A 58 -11.53 -5.21 7.05
N ARG A 59 -12.11 -6.07 6.21
CA ARG A 59 -13.03 -7.10 6.71
C ARG A 59 -12.31 -8.27 7.36
N ARG A 60 -11.11 -8.60 6.87
CA ARG A 60 -10.47 -9.86 7.24
C ARG A 60 -9.31 -9.72 8.20
N LEU A 61 -8.89 -8.50 8.49
CA LEU A 61 -7.82 -8.26 9.46
C LEU A 61 -8.38 -7.47 10.63
N GLU A 62 -9.11 -8.17 11.49
CA GLU A 62 -9.78 -7.54 12.61
C GLU A 62 -8.78 -6.95 13.59
N GLY A 63 -9.12 -5.79 14.12
CA GLY A 63 -8.31 -5.16 15.14
C GLY A 63 -7.13 -4.37 14.58
N ALA A 64 -6.95 -4.36 13.27
CA ALA A 64 -5.85 -3.62 12.68
C ALA A 64 -6.17 -2.13 12.65
N THR A 65 -5.15 -1.33 12.87
CA THR A 65 -5.22 0.10 12.60
C THR A 65 -4.61 0.36 11.24
N SER A 66 -5.06 1.44 10.60
CA SER A 66 -4.57 1.77 9.27
C SER A 66 -4.13 3.21 9.24
N ALA A 67 -3.09 3.49 8.48
CA ALA A 67 -2.56 4.84 8.35
C ALA A 67 -1.65 4.90 7.13
N ILE A 68 -1.36 6.11 6.69
CA ILE A 68 -0.30 6.31 5.70
C ILE A 68 1.03 6.27 6.43
N LYS A 69 1.89 5.35 6.03
CA LYS A 69 3.27 5.27 6.52
C LYS A 69 4.15 5.02 5.30
N TRP A 70 5.30 5.66 5.31
CA TRP A 70 6.22 5.54 4.17
C TRP A 70 5.54 5.87 2.85
N SER A 71 4.59 6.82 2.91
CA SER A 71 3.89 7.37 1.75
C SER A 71 2.86 6.44 1.13
N HIS A 72 2.46 5.37 1.81
CA HIS A 72 1.40 4.50 1.28
C HIS A 72 0.59 3.88 2.42
N PRO A 73 -0.57 3.29 2.12
CA PRO A 73 -1.41 2.67 3.14
C PRO A 73 -0.74 1.47 3.82
N VAL A 74 -0.82 1.44 5.14
CA VAL A 74 -0.26 0.35 5.95
C VAL A 74 -1.28 -0.04 7.01
N TRP A 75 -1.44 -1.33 7.23
CA TRP A 75 -2.28 -1.89 8.30
C TRP A 75 -1.38 -2.55 9.31
N SER A 76 -1.62 -2.25 10.59
CA SER A 76 -0.77 -2.71 11.68
C SER A 76 -1.60 -3.33 12.79
N LEU A 77 -1.00 -4.26 13.52
CA LEU A 77 -1.55 -4.77 14.76
C LEU A 77 -0.66 -4.22 15.88
N GLY A 78 -1.23 -3.31 16.67
CA GLY A 78 -0.40 -2.54 17.59
C GLY A 78 0.60 -1.71 16.80
N THR A 79 1.88 -1.88 17.12
CA THR A 79 2.93 -1.17 16.39
C THR A 79 3.55 -1.99 15.27
N ALA A 80 3.09 -3.23 15.09
CA ALA A 80 3.69 -4.14 14.13
C ALA A 80 2.96 -4.04 12.79
N PRO A 81 3.63 -3.60 11.72
CA PRO A 81 2.97 -3.55 10.41
C PRO A 81 2.74 -4.97 9.89
N VAL A 82 1.58 -5.18 9.28
CA VAL A 82 1.18 -6.48 8.77
C VAL A 82 1.19 -6.48 7.25
N CYS A 83 0.48 -5.53 6.65
CA CYS A 83 0.37 -5.50 5.20
C CYS A 83 0.23 -4.06 4.72
N TYR A 84 0.40 -3.89 3.42
CA TYR A 84 0.36 -2.57 2.80
C TYR A 84 -0.21 -2.65 1.39
N LEU A 85 -0.66 -1.50 0.89
CA LEU A 85 -0.95 -1.32 -0.52
C LEU A 85 -0.01 -0.27 -1.07
N LYS A 86 0.55 -0.54 -2.24
CA LYS A 86 1.44 0.42 -2.88
C LYS A 86 1.20 0.40 -4.39
N ALA A 87 0.81 1.54 -4.93
CA ALA A 87 0.51 1.65 -6.35
C ALA A 87 1.78 1.81 -7.15
N ALA A 88 1.83 1.13 -8.28
CA ALA A 88 2.85 1.34 -9.31
C ALA A 88 2.12 1.84 -10.54
N SER A 89 2.80 1.93 -11.69
CA SER A 89 2.17 2.50 -12.87
C SER A 89 1.06 1.63 -13.43
N GLU A 90 1.16 0.30 -13.31
CA GLU A 90 0.23 -0.61 -13.95
C GLU A 90 -0.38 -1.63 -13.01
N HIS A 91 -0.10 -1.53 -11.73
CA HIS A 91 -0.67 -2.46 -10.76
C HIS A 91 -0.63 -1.84 -9.37
N VAL A 92 -1.36 -2.48 -8.46
CA VAL A 92 -1.28 -2.17 -7.03
C VAL A 92 -0.68 -3.39 -6.37
N ARG A 93 0.32 -3.18 -5.52
CA ARG A 93 0.87 -4.29 -4.74
C ARG A 93 0.13 -4.40 -3.43
N LEU A 94 -0.29 -5.62 -3.12
CA LEU A 94 -0.71 -5.97 -1.76
C LEU A 94 0.44 -6.76 -1.18
N GLY A 95 1.10 -6.18 -0.18
CA GLY A 95 2.31 -6.78 0.36
C GLY A 95 2.17 -7.09 1.83
N PHE A 96 2.99 -8.03 2.28
CA PHE A 96 2.97 -8.53 3.66
C PHE A 96 4.37 -8.49 4.22
N TRP A 97 4.52 -7.89 5.40
CA TRP A 97 5.84 -7.81 6.04
C TRP A 97 6.45 -9.18 6.31
N ARG A 98 5.62 -10.16 6.63
CA ARG A 98 6.07 -11.52 6.88
C ARG A 98 5.69 -12.46 5.75
N GLY A 99 5.54 -11.91 4.55
CA GLY A 99 4.97 -12.63 3.43
C GLY A 99 5.76 -13.84 2.98
N ALA A 100 7.09 -13.82 3.16
CA ALA A 100 7.90 -14.96 2.76
C ALA A 100 7.60 -16.21 3.58
N SER A 101 6.98 -16.04 4.76
CA SER A 101 6.61 -17.17 5.62
C SER A 101 5.17 -17.61 5.44
N ILE A 102 4.42 -16.94 4.55
CA ILE A 102 3.05 -17.35 4.26
C ILE A 102 3.07 -18.57 3.34
N ASP A 103 2.30 -19.58 3.71
CA ASP A 103 2.11 -20.75 2.87
C ASP A 103 1.12 -20.39 1.77
N ASP A 104 1.60 -20.35 0.54
CA ASP A 104 0.79 -19.92 -0.61
C ASP A 104 0.85 -20.92 -1.75
N PRO A 105 -0.05 -21.93 -1.72
CA PRO A 105 -0.07 -22.90 -2.82
C PRO A 105 -0.45 -22.29 -4.17
N SER A 106 -1.09 -21.10 -4.17
CA SER A 106 -1.49 -20.48 -5.44
C SER A 106 -0.29 -19.96 -6.24
N GLY A 107 0.84 -19.71 -5.57
CA GLY A 107 2.02 -19.19 -6.23
C GLY A 107 1.93 -17.73 -6.58
N ARG A 108 0.93 -17.00 -6.08
CA ARG A 108 0.75 -15.60 -6.45
C ARG A 108 1.62 -14.64 -5.65
N LEU A 109 2.08 -15.05 -4.46
CA LEU A 109 2.95 -14.20 -3.67
C LEU A 109 4.38 -14.27 -4.20
N GLU A 110 4.95 -13.10 -4.49
CA GLU A 110 6.32 -12.97 -4.97
C GLU A 110 7.15 -12.43 -3.82
N THR A 111 8.24 -13.12 -3.49
CA THR A 111 9.09 -12.66 -2.39
C THR A 111 9.90 -11.46 -2.83
N SER A 112 10.10 -10.54 -1.87
CA SER A 112 10.90 -9.34 -2.08
C SER A 112 11.93 -9.32 -0.97
N GLY A 113 13.05 -9.98 -1.18
CA GLY A 113 14.03 -10.16 -0.11
C GLY A 113 13.72 -11.40 0.69
N GLN A 114 14.10 -11.42 1.96
CA GLN A 114 14.04 -12.64 2.75
C GLN A 114 12.80 -12.77 3.61
N VAL A 115 12.08 -11.68 3.83
CA VAL A 115 10.98 -11.67 4.78
C VAL A 115 9.67 -11.26 4.14
N THR A 116 9.70 -10.32 3.21
CA THR A 116 8.50 -9.74 2.63
C THR A 116 8.08 -10.45 1.36
N ALA A 117 6.79 -10.36 1.05
CA ALA A 117 6.26 -10.84 -0.22
C ALA A 117 5.05 -10.00 -0.58
N HIS A 118 4.73 -9.98 -1.86
CA HIS A 118 3.60 -9.19 -2.35
C HIS A 118 2.94 -9.89 -3.52
N THR A 119 1.70 -9.51 -3.81
CA THR A 119 1.04 -9.89 -5.06
C THR A 119 0.70 -8.62 -5.83
N LYS A 120 0.71 -8.71 -7.14
CA LYS A 120 0.41 -7.58 -8.02
C LYS A 120 -1.01 -7.68 -8.52
N LEU A 121 -1.77 -6.61 -8.33
CA LEU A 121 -3.18 -6.57 -8.70
C LEU A 121 -3.35 -5.56 -9.82
N ARG A 122 -3.78 -6.02 -10.98
CA ARG A 122 -3.93 -5.17 -12.14
C ARG A 122 -5.36 -4.71 -12.35
N SER A 123 -6.32 -5.49 -11.84
CA SER A 123 -7.73 -5.16 -11.95
C SER A 123 -8.46 -5.81 -10.79
N VAL A 124 -9.75 -5.50 -10.66
CA VAL A 124 -10.54 -6.07 -9.57
C VAL A 124 -10.65 -7.59 -9.67
N GLU A 125 -10.49 -8.14 -10.87
CA GLU A 125 -10.52 -9.60 -11.03
C GLU A 125 -9.36 -10.26 -10.32
N ASP A 126 -8.29 -9.53 -10.04
CA ASP A 126 -7.16 -10.10 -9.31
C ASP A 126 -7.39 -10.11 -7.80
N VAL A 127 -8.46 -9.50 -7.32
CA VAL A 127 -8.76 -9.44 -5.90
C VAL A 127 -9.58 -10.67 -5.53
N ASP A 128 -8.92 -11.63 -4.90
CA ASP A 128 -9.52 -12.91 -4.51
C ASP A 128 -9.69 -12.88 -3.00
N GLU A 129 -10.89 -12.61 -2.54
CA GLU A 129 -11.12 -12.38 -1.12
C GLU A 129 -10.78 -13.59 -0.27
N GLU A 130 -11.15 -14.80 -0.71
CA GLU A 130 -10.89 -15.99 0.10
C GLU A 130 -9.40 -16.30 0.20
N LEU A 131 -8.69 -16.14 -0.90
CA LEU A 131 -7.25 -16.34 -0.90
C LEU A 131 -6.56 -15.30 0.00
N PHE A 132 -6.97 -14.04 -0.16
CA PHE A 132 -6.38 -12.97 0.65
C PHE A 132 -6.72 -13.13 2.12
N ALA A 133 -7.93 -13.61 2.42
CA ALA A 133 -8.31 -13.86 3.81
C ALA A 133 -7.39 -14.90 4.45
N ASP A 134 -7.03 -15.94 3.70
CA ASP A 134 -6.09 -16.93 4.22
C ASP A 134 -4.72 -16.32 4.46
N TRP A 135 -4.23 -15.52 3.52
CA TRP A 135 -2.95 -14.85 3.71
C TRP A 135 -2.98 -13.93 4.92
N LEU A 136 -4.08 -13.18 5.09
CA LEU A 136 -4.22 -12.25 6.21
C LEU A 136 -4.28 -13.01 7.54
N ARG A 137 -4.95 -14.15 7.56
CA ARG A 137 -4.98 -14.98 8.76
C ARG A 137 -3.59 -15.44 9.13
N GLN A 138 -2.84 -15.92 8.15
CA GLN A 138 -1.47 -16.35 8.39
C GLN A 138 -0.58 -15.19 8.82
N ALA A 139 -0.72 -14.05 8.15
CA ALA A 139 0.08 -12.88 8.48
C ALA A 139 -0.20 -12.42 9.90
N ARG A 140 -1.46 -12.47 10.32
CA ARG A 140 -1.83 -12.13 11.68
C ARG A 140 -1.15 -13.05 12.68
N GLU A 141 -1.20 -14.35 12.42
CA GLU A 141 -0.57 -15.31 13.31
C GLU A 141 0.93 -15.11 13.38
N LEU A 142 1.56 -14.88 12.25
CA LEU A 142 2.99 -14.63 12.20
C LEU A 142 3.37 -13.37 12.96
N THR A 143 2.56 -12.32 12.82
CA THR A 143 2.83 -11.06 13.47
C THR A 143 2.66 -11.17 14.99
N LEU A 144 1.59 -11.82 15.44
CA LEU A 144 1.32 -11.91 16.87
C LEU A 144 2.13 -12.98 17.56
N GLY A 145 2.50 -14.02 16.85
CA GLY A 145 3.26 -15.11 17.43
C GLY A 145 4.75 -14.95 17.32
N GLY A 146 5.16 -14.02 16.51
CA GLY A 146 6.56 -13.81 16.29
C GLY A 146 7.14 -12.65 17.01
#